data_8755e04e9ddddb627d53fadea21d35cf
#
_entry.id   8755e04e9ddddb627d53fadea21d35cf
#
_cell.length_a   1.000
_cell.length_b   1.000
_cell.length_c   1.000
_cell.angle_alpha   90.00
_cell.angle_beta   90.00
_cell.angle_gamma   90.00
#
_symmetry.space_group_name_H-M   'P 1'
#
loop_
_entity.id
_entity.type
_entity.pdbx_description
1 polymer ?
#
loop_
_entity_poly.entity_id
_entity_poly.type
_entity_poly.pdbx_seq_one_letter_code
_entity_poly.pdbx_strand_id
1 'polypeptide(L)' 'MTPSKQYLPKLKQLVNIETQWSAFIDMLDYNIVQHQRKLEQAVDVSDMFKAQGAIAALRQLKYLKDEIQNAKD' A
#
# COMPACT_ATOMS: atom_id res chain seq x y z
N MET A 1 25.18 1.76 -5.59
CA MET A 1 24.37 1.94 -4.38
C MET A 1 23.09 2.67 -4.72
N THR A 2 21.99 2.14 -4.28
CA THR A 2 20.71 2.79 -4.53
C THR A 2 20.39 3.77 -3.39
N PRO A 3 20.09 5.03 -3.72
CA PRO A 3 19.70 5.98 -2.68
C PRO A 3 18.39 5.65 -2.00
N SER A 4 17.68 4.67 -2.52
CA SER A 4 16.36 4.29 -2.01
C SER A 4 16.36 3.84 -0.56
N LYS A 5 17.49 3.34 -0.05
CA LYS A 5 17.55 2.89 1.34
C LYS A 5 17.71 4.01 2.35
N GLN A 6 18.00 5.22 1.88
CA GLN A 6 18.19 6.36 2.78
C GLN A 6 16.89 6.79 3.45
N TYR A 7 15.75 6.45 2.90
CA TYR A 7 14.46 6.81 3.49
C TYR A 7 14.03 5.85 4.59
N LEU A 8 14.62 4.66 4.68
CA LEU A 8 14.16 3.61 5.61
C LEU A 8 14.17 4.04 7.08
N PRO A 9 15.24 4.69 7.59
CA PRO A 9 15.21 5.11 9.00
C PRO A 9 14.10 6.09 9.31
N LYS A 10 13.76 6.95 8.35
CA LYS A 10 12.66 7.92 8.51
C LYS A 10 11.31 7.22 8.49
N LEU A 11 11.17 6.21 7.65
CA LEU A 11 9.93 5.45 7.56
C LEU A 11 9.71 4.55 8.78
N LYS A 12 10.77 4.16 9.48
CA LYS A 12 10.61 3.39 10.71
C LYS A 12 9.80 4.14 11.75
N GLN A 13 9.95 5.44 11.82
CA GLN A 13 9.13 6.24 12.73
C GLN A 13 7.65 6.18 12.34
N LEU A 14 7.36 6.25 11.07
CA LEU A 14 5.99 6.18 10.58
C LEU A 14 5.31 4.88 10.98
N VAL A 15 5.98 3.74 10.72
CA VAL A 15 5.38 2.43 10.99
C VAL A 15 5.33 2.09 12.47
N ASN A 16 6.16 2.75 13.29
CA ASN A 16 6.20 2.50 14.73
C ASN A 16 5.25 3.39 15.54
N ILE A 17 4.69 4.43 14.92
CA ILE A 17 3.64 5.23 15.54
C ILE A 17 2.31 4.54 15.24
N GLU A 18 1.86 3.73 16.17
CA GLU A 18 0.77 2.78 15.97
C GLU A 18 -0.52 3.45 15.49
N THR A 19 -0.89 4.57 16.08
CA THR A 19 -2.12 5.27 15.70
C THR A 19 -2.06 5.81 14.28
N GLN A 20 -0.91 6.35 13.88
CA GLN A 20 -0.73 6.88 12.53
C GLN A 20 -0.68 5.76 11.50
N TRP A 21 0.01 4.67 11.84
CA TRP A 21 0.08 3.53 10.95
C TRP A 21 -1.29 2.88 10.77
N SER A 22 -2.05 2.75 11.85
CA SER A 22 -3.40 2.19 11.79
C SER A 22 -4.32 3.04 10.91
N ALA A 23 -4.25 4.36 11.03
CA ALA A 23 -5.02 5.25 10.17
C ALA A 23 -4.64 5.11 8.70
N PHE A 24 -3.35 4.94 8.42
CA PHE A 24 -2.87 4.73 7.06
C PHE A 24 -3.41 3.42 6.47
N ILE A 25 -3.38 2.34 7.26
CA ILE A 25 -3.92 1.05 6.84
C ILE A 25 -5.44 1.15 6.60
N ASP A 26 -6.16 1.85 7.46
CA ASP A 26 -7.60 2.06 7.26
C ASP A 26 -7.89 2.79 5.95
N MET A 27 -7.07 3.77 5.63
CA MET A 27 -7.19 4.48 4.34
C MET A 27 -6.93 3.54 3.17
N LEU A 28 -5.90 2.70 3.27
CA LEU A 28 -5.60 1.73 2.21
C LEU A 28 -6.74 0.75 2.03
N ASP A 29 -7.30 0.23 3.12
CA ASP A 29 -8.41 -0.71 3.05
C ASP A 29 -9.64 -0.07 2.42
N TYR A 30 -9.93 1.18 2.77
CA TYR A 30 -11.04 1.90 2.15
C TYR A 30 -10.84 2.02 0.63
N ASN A 31 -9.64 2.39 0.21
CA ASN A 31 -9.34 2.54 -1.21
C ASN A 31 -9.40 1.20 -1.94
N ILE A 32 -8.95 0.12 -1.30
CA ILE A 32 -9.03 -1.22 -1.89
C ILE A 32 -10.50 -1.57 -2.14
N VAL A 33 -11.38 -1.33 -1.16
CA VAL A 33 -12.81 -1.62 -1.31
C VAL A 33 -13.42 -0.82 -2.47
N GLN A 34 -13.03 0.46 -2.61
CA GLN A 34 -13.51 1.29 -3.71
C GLN A 34 -13.10 0.72 -5.07
N HIS A 35 -11.87 0.27 -5.20
CA HIS A 35 -11.39 -0.34 -6.45
C HIS A 35 -12.02 -1.71 -6.70
N GLN A 36 -12.32 -2.47 -5.63
CA GLN A 36 -13.04 -3.72 -5.79
C GLN A 36 -14.44 -3.50 -6.33
N ARG A 37 -15.12 -2.45 -5.87
CA ARG A 37 -16.44 -2.08 -6.40
C ARG A 37 -16.34 -1.69 -7.86
N LYS A 38 -15.32 -0.94 -8.24
CA LYS A 38 -15.10 -0.58 -9.64
C LYS A 38 -14.87 -1.84 -10.50
N LEU A 39 -14.11 -2.78 -9.97
CA LEU A 39 -13.84 -4.05 -10.67
C LEU A 39 -15.14 -4.81 -10.92
N GLU A 40 -16.02 -4.89 -9.90
CA GLU A 40 -17.30 -5.57 -10.02
C GLU A 40 -18.21 -4.92 -11.06
N GLN A 41 -18.10 -3.60 -11.22
CA GLN A 41 -18.91 -2.84 -12.16
C GLN A 41 -18.25 -2.66 -13.53
N ALA A 42 -17.02 -3.12 -13.70
CA ALA A 42 -16.29 -2.92 -14.93
C ALA A 42 -16.91 -3.69 -16.08
N VAL A 43 -17.09 -3.00 -17.20
CA VAL A 43 -17.68 -3.59 -18.40
C VAL A 43 -16.61 -4.00 -19.40
N ASP A 44 -15.51 -3.26 -19.47
CA ASP A 44 -14.46 -3.60 -20.40
C ASP A 44 -13.20 -4.08 -19.67
N VAL A 45 -12.37 -4.81 -20.42
CA VAL A 45 -11.17 -5.47 -19.88
C VAL A 45 -10.14 -4.44 -19.41
N SER A 46 -10.04 -3.30 -20.09
CA SER A 46 -9.10 -2.24 -19.70
C SER A 46 -9.39 -1.72 -18.30
N ASP A 47 -10.67 -1.49 -17.99
CA ASP A 47 -11.07 -1.02 -16.67
C ASP A 47 -10.82 -2.09 -15.60
N MET A 48 -11.04 -3.35 -15.94
CA MET A 48 -10.73 -4.46 -15.04
C MET A 48 -9.26 -4.49 -14.68
N PHE A 49 -8.37 -4.36 -15.68
CA PHE A 49 -6.94 -4.37 -15.43
C PHE A 49 -6.48 -3.18 -14.60
N LYS A 50 -7.07 -2.00 -14.84
CA LYS A 50 -6.74 -0.82 -14.02
C LYS A 50 -7.13 -1.03 -12.57
N ALA A 51 -8.33 -1.55 -12.32
CA ALA A 51 -8.79 -1.81 -10.96
C ALA A 51 -7.93 -2.87 -10.27
N GLN A 52 -7.60 -3.95 -10.96
CA GLN A 52 -6.76 -5.01 -10.42
C GLN A 52 -5.36 -4.50 -10.09
N GLY A 53 -4.78 -3.68 -10.99
CA GLY A 53 -3.47 -3.08 -10.75
C GLY A 53 -3.47 -2.16 -9.54
N ALA A 54 -4.53 -1.34 -9.38
CA ALA A 54 -4.65 -0.45 -8.24
C ALA A 54 -4.77 -1.24 -6.93
N ILE A 55 -5.57 -2.31 -6.92
CA ILE A 55 -5.73 -3.16 -5.73
C ILE A 55 -4.39 -3.81 -5.36
N ALA A 56 -3.67 -4.34 -6.34
CA ALA A 56 -2.38 -4.97 -6.11
C ALA A 56 -1.38 -3.98 -5.51
N ALA A 57 -1.32 -2.76 -6.05
CA ALA A 57 -0.42 -1.73 -5.54
C ALA A 57 -0.77 -1.33 -4.11
N LEU A 58 -2.05 -1.17 -3.81
CA LEU A 58 -2.50 -0.80 -2.47
C LEU A 58 -2.22 -1.91 -1.46
N ARG A 59 -2.44 -3.16 -1.84
CA ARG A 59 -2.12 -4.30 -0.98
C ARG A 59 -0.63 -4.37 -0.68
N GLN A 60 0.20 -4.07 -1.66
CA GLN A 60 1.64 -4.06 -1.48
C GLN A 60 2.06 -3.01 -0.44
N LEU A 61 1.40 -1.86 -0.43
CA LEU A 61 1.67 -0.84 0.58
C LEU A 61 1.34 -1.32 1.99
N LYS A 62 0.38 -2.22 2.15
CA LYS A 62 0.07 -2.77 3.48
C LYS A 62 1.21 -3.59 4.06
N TYR A 63 2.09 -4.11 3.22
CA TYR A 63 3.27 -4.85 3.67
C TYR A 63 4.47 -3.96 3.95
N LEU A 64 4.32 -2.65 3.76
CA LEU A 64 5.41 -1.70 3.91
C LEU A 64 6.04 -1.77 5.30
N LYS A 65 5.22 -1.94 6.33
CA LYS A 65 5.71 -2.05 7.71
C LYS A 65 6.68 -3.23 7.86
N ASP A 66 6.30 -4.39 7.31
CA ASP A 66 7.15 -5.57 7.38
C ASP A 66 8.43 -5.37 6.60
N GLU A 67 8.35 -4.75 5.42
CA GLU A 67 9.54 -4.46 4.63
C GLU A 67 10.51 -3.54 5.38
N ILE A 68 9.98 -2.50 6.02
CA ILE A 68 10.80 -1.54 6.75
C ILE A 68 11.41 -2.18 7.98
N GLN A 69 10.64 -2.96 8.74
CA GLN A 69 11.13 -3.60 9.96
C GLN A 69 12.12 -4.72 9.68
N ASN A 70 11.99 -5.37 8.53
CA ASN A 70 12.88 -6.46 8.14
C ASN A 70 14.08 -5.97 7.32
N ALA A 71 14.14 -4.67 7.00
CA ALA A 71 15.24 -4.14 6.24
C ALA A 71 16.52 -4.17 7.08
N LYS A 72 17.59 -4.67 6.48
CA LYS A 72 18.91 -4.66 7.09
C LYS A 72 19.71 -3.52 6.46
N ASP A 73 20.27 -2.72 7.32
CA ASP A 73 21.10 -1.58 6.87
C ASP A 73 22.46 -2.04 6.35
#